data_450d700aa69daac318d0e941f34ade65
#
_entry.id   450d700aa69daac318d0e941f34ade65
#
_cell.length_a   1.000
_cell.length_b   1.000
_cell.length_c   1.000
_cell.angle_alpha   90.00
_cell.angle_beta   90.00
_cell.angle_gamma   90.00
#
_symmetry.space_group_name_H-M   'P 1'
#
loop_
_entity.id
_entity.type
_entity.pdbx_description
1 polymer ?
#
loop_
_entity_poly.entity_id
_entity_poly.type
_entity_poly.pdbx_seq_one_letter_code
_entity_poly.pdbx_strand_id
1 'polypeptide(L)'
;ADDFKMERAARLFAKYDLSRDRYEADLAVNHFDLHQFMPADSLYTLSTRLKVEGEGFDFFSPRTYFNAEGGIDRFHYGSYHLTGISLAAGLEKSKVHASLAVKNWTMDIKAHLDGILKPHDVSGDLKMDVAHLDWQALHLMDTRFQTSQHLGVRFSSDLRKRYVVEAEMTNATIVTAKRTSHSKDLFV
;
A
#
# COMPACT_ATOMS: atom_id res chain seq x y z
N ALA A 1 -33.34 -21.90 -20.23
CA ALA A 1 -32.17 -22.53 -19.57
C ALA A 1 -31.14 -21.44 -19.34
N ASP A 2 -31.23 -20.82 -18.17
CA ASP A 2 -30.29 -19.77 -17.75
C ASP A 2 -29.03 -20.48 -17.26
N ASP A 3 -27.99 -20.45 -18.08
CA ASP A 3 -26.63 -20.79 -17.65
C ASP A 3 -26.17 -19.71 -16.66
N PHE A 4 -26.43 -19.94 -15.40
CA PHE A 4 -25.85 -19.19 -14.30
C PHE A 4 -24.37 -19.59 -14.20
N LYS A 5 -23.51 -18.90 -14.98
CA LYS A 5 -22.07 -18.98 -14.77
C LYS A 5 -21.77 -18.35 -13.43
N MET A 6 -21.65 -19.19 -12.41
CA MET A 6 -21.07 -18.83 -11.14
C MET A 6 -19.60 -18.46 -11.40
N GLU A 7 -19.30 -17.19 -11.67
CA GLU A 7 -17.92 -16.72 -11.65
C GLU A 7 -17.39 -16.99 -10.24
N ARG A 8 -16.27 -17.70 -10.16
CA ARG A 8 -15.66 -18.04 -8.86
C ARG A 8 -15.33 -16.74 -8.14
N ALA A 9 -15.97 -16.50 -7.02
CA ALA A 9 -15.77 -15.30 -6.21
C ALA A 9 -14.33 -15.20 -5.67
N ALA A 10 -13.62 -16.32 -5.52
CA ALA A 10 -12.23 -16.35 -5.08
C ALA A 10 -11.46 -17.50 -5.71
N ARG A 11 -10.20 -17.27 -5.98
CA ARG A 11 -9.21 -18.27 -6.41
C ARG A 11 -7.94 -18.08 -5.59
N LEU A 12 -7.48 -19.16 -4.97
CA LEU A 12 -6.21 -19.23 -4.29
C LEU A 12 -5.39 -20.36 -4.89
N PHE A 13 -4.18 -20.05 -5.29
CA PHE A 13 -3.14 -21.00 -5.62
C PHE A 13 -1.97 -20.77 -4.66
N ALA A 14 -1.42 -21.83 -4.10
CA ALA A 14 -0.22 -21.77 -3.28
C ALA A 14 0.66 -22.99 -3.54
N LYS A 15 1.95 -22.79 -3.65
CA LYS A 15 2.97 -23.81 -3.85
C LYS A 15 4.15 -23.54 -2.92
N TYR A 16 4.68 -24.57 -2.31
CA TYR A 16 5.88 -24.53 -1.50
C TYR A 16 6.84 -25.67 -1.83
N ASP A 17 8.10 -25.35 -2.05
CA ASP A 17 9.18 -26.31 -2.27
C ASP A 17 10.09 -26.33 -1.03
N LEU A 18 9.94 -27.38 -0.24
CA LEU A 18 10.70 -27.62 0.99
C LEU A 18 12.22 -27.74 0.78
N SER A 19 12.66 -28.16 -0.40
CA SER A 19 14.08 -28.39 -0.67
C SER A 19 14.86 -27.09 -0.91
N ARG A 20 14.16 -26.04 -1.32
CA ARG A 20 14.73 -24.73 -1.67
C ARG A 20 14.15 -23.59 -0.85
N ASP A 21 13.26 -23.88 0.11
CA ASP A 21 12.51 -22.86 0.84
C ASP A 21 11.80 -21.85 -0.09
N ARG A 22 11.36 -22.32 -1.28
CA ARG A 22 10.73 -21.49 -2.28
C ARG A 22 9.22 -21.56 -2.16
N TYR A 23 8.58 -20.40 -2.20
CA TYR A 23 7.13 -20.26 -2.11
C TYR A 23 6.58 -19.38 -3.24
N GLU A 24 5.36 -19.71 -3.63
CA GLU A 24 4.58 -18.96 -4.61
C GLU A 24 3.11 -18.97 -4.17
N ALA A 25 2.45 -17.84 -4.20
CA ALA A 25 1.02 -17.73 -3.96
C ALA A 25 0.38 -16.73 -4.93
N ASP A 26 -0.80 -17.08 -5.42
CA ASP A 26 -1.63 -16.22 -6.28
C ASP A 26 -3.04 -16.23 -5.72
N LEU A 27 -3.50 -15.07 -5.28
CA LEU A 27 -4.85 -14.83 -4.77
C LEU A 27 -5.58 -13.87 -5.71
N ALA A 28 -6.72 -14.30 -6.19
CA ALA A 28 -7.65 -13.43 -6.90
C ALA A 28 -9.03 -13.54 -6.25
N VAL A 29 -9.57 -12.41 -5.85
CA VAL A 29 -10.91 -12.28 -5.26
C VAL A 29 -11.71 -11.32 -6.11
N ASN A 30 -12.89 -11.72 -6.53
CA ASN A 30 -13.72 -10.92 -7.41
C ASN A 30 -15.14 -10.80 -6.83
N HIS A 31 -15.55 -9.57 -6.53
CA HIS A 31 -16.85 -9.26 -5.93
C HIS A 31 -17.23 -10.17 -4.74
N PHE A 32 -16.25 -10.43 -3.89
CA PHE A 32 -16.49 -11.27 -2.72
C PHE A 32 -17.33 -10.51 -1.70
N ASP A 33 -18.50 -11.04 -1.37
CA ASP A 33 -19.38 -10.49 -0.37
C ASP A 33 -18.95 -10.96 1.03
N LEU A 34 -18.33 -10.05 1.76
CA LEU A 34 -17.89 -10.29 3.15
C LEU A 34 -19.06 -10.25 4.15
N HIS A 35 -20.26 -9.84 3.73
CA HIS A 35 -21.41 -9.73 4.61
C HIS A 35 -21.80 -11.09 5.25
N GLN A 36 -21.53 -12.19 4.56
CA GLN A 36 -21.77 -13.53 5.08
C GLN A 36 -20.92 -13.86 6.33
N PHE A 37 -19.81 -13.17 6.53
CA PHE A 37 -18.87 -13.40 7.64
C PHE A 37 -18.90 -12.30 8.71
N MET A 38 -19.43 -11.14 8.36
CA MET A 38 -19.54 -9.98 9.23
C MET A 38 -20.97 -9.45 9.19
N PRO A 39 -21.84 -9.87 10.12
CA PRO A 39 -23.22 -9.42 10.18
C PRO A 39 -23.30 -7.99 10.73
N ALA A 40 -22.97 -7.00 9.93
CA ALA A 40 -23.20 -5.60 10.19
C ALA A 40 -23.98 -4.99 9.01
N ASP A 41 -24.73 -3.94 9.26
CA ASP A 41 -25.62 -3.28 8.28
C ASP A 41 -24.90 -2.62 7.09
N SER A 42 -23.66 -2.93 6.86
CA SER A 42 -22.83 -2.35 5.81
C SER A 42 -22.52 -3.34 4.71
N LEU A 43 -22.66 -2.93 3.46
CA LEU A 43 -22.24 -3.70 2.30
C LEU A 43 -20.71 -3.79 2.25
N TYR A 44 -20.19 -5.00 2.26
CA TYR A 44 -18.76 -5.28 2.16
C TYR A 44 -18.49 -6.04 0.88
N THR A 45 -17.94 -5.38 -0.11
CA THR A 45 -17.49 -6.06 -1.32
C THR A 45 -16.01 -5.83 -1.53
N LEU A 46 -15.28 -6.89 -1.85
CA LEU A 46 -13.85 -6.85 -2.09
C LEU A 46 -13.54 -7.46 -3.46
N SER A 47 -12.78 -6.73 -4.26
CA SER A 47 -12.09 -7.25 -5.44
C SER A 47 -10.61 -6.93 -5.31
N THR A 48 -9.79 -7.97 -5.23
CA THR A 48 -8.35 -7.85 -5.04
C THR A 48 -7.59 -8.94 -5.77
N ARG A 49 -6.37 -8.64 -6.15
CA ARG A 49 -5.39 -9.59 -6.66
C ARG A 49 -4.09 -9.41 -5.89
N LEU A 50 -3.47 -10.53 -5.53
CA LEU A 50 -2.18 -10.55 -4.87
C LEU A 50 -1.38 -11.73 -5.40
N LYS A 51 -0.17 -11.45 -5.86
CA LYS A 51 0.82 -12.45 -6.24
C LYS A 51 2.04 -12.28 -5.36
N VAL A 52 2.52 -13.37 -4.81
CA VAL A 52 3.70 -13.41 -3.94
C VAL A 52 4.58 -14.56 -4.38
N GLU A 53 5.87 -14.31 -4.49
CA GLU A 53 6.89 -15.34 -4.70
C GLU A 53 8.13 -15.02 -3.88
N GLY A 54 8.86 -16.05 -3.49
CA GLY A 54 10.09 -15.83 -2.74
C GLY A 54 10.85 -17.11 -2.44
N GLU A 55 12.05 -16.92 -1.89
CA GLU A 55 12.95 -17.96 -1.41
C GLU A 55 13.60 -17.51 -0.10
N GLY A 56 13.49 -18.36 0.93
CA GLY A 56 13.95 -18.05 2.29
C GLY A 56 12.98 -17.16 3.08
N PHE A 57 13.08 -17.23 4.39
CA PHE A 57 12.25 -16.47 5.34
C PHE A 57 13.06 -15.54 6.25
N ASP A 58 14.39 -15.60 6.18
CA ASP A 58 15.26 -14.63 6.87
C ASP A 58 15.47 -13.40 5.99
N PHE A 59 14.62 -12.39 6.15
CA PHE A 59 14.66 -11.17 5.36
C PHE A 59 15.94 -10.34 5.54
N PHE A 60 16.73 -10.60 6.57
CA PHE A 60 18.04 -9.97 6.75
C PHE A 60 19.15 -10.71 6.00
N SER A 61 18.90 -11.92 5.53
CA SER A 61 19.87 -12.68 4.74
C SER A 61 19.95 -12.13 3.31
N PRO A 62 21.16 -11.92 2.76
CA PRO A 62 21.33 -11.52 1.36
C PRO A 62 20.91 -12.60 0.35
N ARG A 63 20.65 -13.82 0.83
CA ARG A 63 20.17 -14.92 0.00
C ARG A 63 18.66 -14.94 -0.16
N THR A 64 17.94 -14.28 0.73
CA THR A 64 16.49 -14.20 0.67
C THR A 64 16.06 -13.36 -0.52
N TYR A 65 15.15 -13.91 -1.28
CA TYR A 65 14.43 -13.25 -2.35
C TYR A 65 12.94 -13.20 -2.00
N PHE A 66 12.33 -12.07 -2.25
CA PHE A 66 10.89 -11.87 -2.07
C PHE A 66 10.37 -10.90 -3.12
N ASN A 67 9.26 -11.23 -3.72
CA ASN A 67 8.52 -10.33 -4.60
C ASN A 67 7.02 -10.46 -4.33
N ALA A 68 6.34 -9.35 -4.16
CA ALA A 68 4.90 -9.27 -4.02
C ALA A 68 4.36 -8.14 -4.89
N GLU A 69 3.32 -8.42 -5.61
CA GLU A 69 2.57 -7.44 -6.39
C GLU A 69 1.07 -7.69 -6.24
N GLY A 70 0.31 -6.63 -6.21
CA GLY A 70 -1.11 -6.76 -6.10
C GLY A 70 -1.84 -5.43 -6.08
N GLY A 71 -3.14 -5.51 -5.88
CA GLY A 71 -3.96 -4.32 -5.79
C GLY A 71 -5.38 -4.61 -5.35
N ILE A 72 -6.04 -3.55 -4.93
CA ILE A 72 -7.45 -3.54 -4.62
C ILE A 72 -8.15 -2.79 -5.75
N ASP A 73 -8.84 -3.53 -6.61
CA ASP A 73 -9.62 -2.95 -7.70
C ASP A 73 -10.84 -2.22 -7.15
N ARG A 74 -11.47 -2.81 -6.13
CA ARG A 74 -12.63 -2.24 -5.43
C ARG A 74 -12.74 -2.77 -4.01
N PHE A 75 -12.92 -1.86 -3.07
CA PHE A 75 -13.31 -2.15 -1.70
C PHE A 75 -14.45 -1.23 -1.30
N HIS A 76 -15.56 -1.81 -0.87
CA HIS A 76 -16.73 -1.08 -0.43
C HIS A 76 -17.07 -1.48 1.01
N TYR A 77 -17.09 -0.50 1.90
CA TYR A 77 -17.41 -0.66 3.30
C TYR A 77 -18.27 0.50 3.78
N GLY A 78 -19.56 0.27 3.96
CA GLY A 78 -20.49 1.34 4.31
C GLY A 78 -20.47 2.47 3.26
N SER A 79 -20.13 3.66 3.71
CA SER A 79 -19.97 4.83 2.83
C SER A 79 -18.58 4.95 2.19
N TYR A 80 -17.64 4.08 2.55
CA TYR A 80 -16.27 4.12 2.03
C TYR A 80 -16.14 3.31 0.76
N HIS A 81 -15.70 3.96 -0.29
CA HIS A 81 -15.41 3.37 -1.59
C HIS A 81 -13.94 3.58 -1.93
N LEU A 82 -13.13 2.56 -1.75
CA LEU A 82 -11.72 2.58 -2.14
C LEU A 82 -11.54 1.80 -3.44
N THR A 83 -10.90 2.42 -4.41
CA THR A 83 -10.61 1.83 -5.71
C THR A 83 -9.23 2.23 -6.19
N GLY A 84 -8.68 1.48 -7.15
CA GLY A 84 -7.47 1.85 -7.84
C GLY A 84 -6.23 1.88 -6.94
N ILE A 85 -6.13 0.93 -6.00
CA ILE A 85 -4.93 0.75 -5.17
C ILE A 85 -4.06 -0.32 -5.81
N SER A 86 -2.80 0.00 -6.06
CA SER A 86 -1.78 -0.94 -6.49
C SER A 86 -0.57 -0.88 -5.57
N LEU A 87 0.01 -2.03 -5.29
CA LEU A 87 1.20 -2.16 -4.47
C LEU A 87 2.16 -3.17 -5.08
N ALA A 88 3.44 -2.93 -4.93
CA ALA A 88 4.49 -3.87 -5.21
C ALA A 88 5.59 -3.75 -4.16
N ALA A 89 6.19 -4.85 -3.78
CA ALA A 89 7.32 -4.89 -2.86
C ALA A 89 8.28 -6.00 -3.26
N GLY A 90 9.56 -5.73 -3.16
CA GLY A 90 10.60 -6.69 -3.47
C GLY A 90 11.79 -6.59 -2.53
N LEU A 91 12.45 -7.73 -2.33
CA LEU A 91 13.71 -7.86 -1.62
C LEU A 91 14.63 -8.78 -2.43
N GLU A 92 15.76 -8.28 -2.81
CA GLU A 92 16.81 -9.03 -3.47
C GLU A 92 18.18 -8.53 -3.04
N LYS A 93 19.07 -9.45 -2.64
CA LYS A 93 20.45 -9.12 -2.22
C LYS A 93 20.49 -8.00 -1.17
N SER A 94 19.61 -8.10 -0.16
CA SER A 94 19.43 -7.10 0.90
C SER A 94 18.91 -5.74 0.43
N LYS A 95 18.53 -5.57 -0.81
CA LYS A 95 17.89 -4.35 -1.31
C LYS A 95 16.39 -4.52 -1.27
N VAL A 96 15.72 -3.58 -0.63
CA VAL A 96 14.26 -3.48 -0.58
C VAL A 96 13.81 -2.40 -1.54
N HIS A 97 12.77 -2.69 -2.28
CA HIS A 97 12.00 -1.68 -2.99
C HIS A 97 10.52 -1.93 -2.78
N ALA A 98 9.77 -0.87 -2.62
CA ALA A 98 8.32 -0.96 -2.54
C ALA A 98 7.69 0.24 -3.25
N SER A 99 6.52 0.02 -3.81
CA SER A 99 5.72 1.07 -4.41
C SER A 99 4.25 0.91 -4.04
N LEU A 100 3.60 2.05 -3.83
CA LEU A 100 2.16 2.16 -3.63
C LEU A 100 1.64 3.23 -4.58
N ALA A 101 0.58 2.93 -5.28
CA ALA A 101 -0.16 3.95 -6.01
C ALA A 101 -1.66 3.79 -5.70
N VAL A 102 -2.29 4.91 -5.44
CA VAL A 102 -3.73 5.01 -5.26
C VAL A 102 -4.22 6.11 -6.18
N LYS A 103 -5.16 5.80 -7.05
CA LYS A 103 -5.74 6.79 -7.94
C LYS A 103 -7.24 6.61 -8.08
N ASN A 104 -7.97 7.50 -7.46
CA ASN A 104 -9.43 7.58 -7.56
C ASN A 104 -9.88 9.05 -7.36
N TRP A 105 -11.17 9.28 -7.26
CA TRP A 105 -11.73 10.64 -7.13
C TRP A 105 -11.45 11.29 -5.76
N THR A 106 -11.16 10.50 -4.71
CA THR A 106 -10.86 11.02 -3.35
C THR A 106 -9.39 11.23 -3.11
N MET A 107 -8.52 10.49 -3.82
CA MET A 107 -7.08 10.55 -3.61
C MET A 107 -6.29 10.18 -4.87
N ASP A 108 -5.17 10.86 -5.05
CA ASP A 108 -4.12 10.52 -6.01
C ASP A 108 -2.78 10.58 -5.27
N ILE A 109 -2.26 9.39 -4.93
CA ILE A 109 -1.06 9.22 -4.11
C ILE A 109 -0.14 8.23 -4.79
N LYS A 110 1.15 8.56 -4.84
CA LYS A 110 2.22 7.63 -5.23
C LYS A 110 3.28 7.63 -4.16
N ALA A 111 3.75 6.46 -3.78
CA ALA A 111 4.86 6.30 -2.84
C ALA A 111 5.86 5.28 -3.36
N HIS A 112 7.13 5.56 -3.16
CA HIS A 112 8.24 4.67 -3.47
C HIS A 112 9.18 4.62 -2.28
N LEU A 113 9.58 3.42 -1.92
CA LEU A 113 10.57 3.14 -0.90
C LEU A 113 11.71 2.34 -1.53
N ASP A 114 12.92 2.86 -1.40
CA ASP A 114 14.15 2.13 -1.69
C ASP A 114 14.97 2.01 -0.40
N GLY A 115 15.56 0.85 -0.16
CA GLY A 115 16.27 0.64 1.09
C GLY A 115 17.22 -0.54 1.11
N ILE A 116 17.87 -0.69 2.24
CA ILE A 116 18.78 -1.80 2.55
C ILE A 116 18.29 -2.47 3.83
N LEU A 117 18.23 -3.79 3.80
CA LEU A 117 17.84 -4.62 4.94
C LEU A 117 18.93 -5.66 5.20
N LYS A 118 19.82 -5.35 6.16
CA LYS A 118 20.88 -6.23 6.63
C LYS A 118 20.85 -6.33 8.14
N PRO A 119 21.43 -7.38 8.75
CA PRO A 119 21.65 -7.39 10.19
C PRO A 119 22.41 -6.13 10.61
N HIS A 120 21.87 -5.35 11.53
CA HIS A 120 22.46 -4.12 12.07
C HIS A 120 22.70 -2.97 11.08
N ASP A 121 22.08 -3.01 9.91
CA ASP A 121 22.14 -1.96 8.91
C ASP A 121 20.84 -1.91 8.12
N VAL A 122 19.89 -1.14 8.61
CA VAL A 122 18.61 -0.88 7.95
C VAL A 122 18.56 0.58 7.56
N SER A 123 18.31 0.84 6.30
CA SER A 123 18.16 2.20 5.82
C SER A 123 17.14 2.26 4.68
N GLY A 124 16.54 3.41 4.50
CA GLY A 124 15.60 3.62 3.40
C GLY A 124 15.36 5.09 3.10
N ASP A 125 14.92 5.30 1.87
CA ASP A 125 14.46 6.57 1.33
C ASP A 125 13.03 6.37 0.82
N LEU A 126 12.06 6.98 1.50
CA LEU A 126 10.66 7.00 1.13
C LEU A 126 10.35 8.33 0.46
N LYS A 127 9.82 8.27 -0.74
CA LYS A 127 9.27 9.42 -1.47
C LYS A 127 7.79 9.22 -1.68
N MET A 128 7.01 10.21 -1.29
CA MET A 128 5.56 10.19 -1.45
C MET A 128 5.10 11.47 -2.13
N ASP A 129 4.34 11.29 -3.19
CA ASP A 129 3.68 12.36 -3.93
C ASP A 129 2.17 12.24 -3.70
N VAL A 130 1.61 13.22 -3.02
CA VAL A 130 0.17 13.37 -2.79
C VAL A 130 -0.30 14.49 -3.70
N ALA A 131 -0.73 14.14 -4.91
CA ALA A 131 -1.28 15.12 -5.86
C ALA A 131 -2.66 15.62 -5.42
N HIS A 132 -3.44 14.75 -4.77
CA HIS A 132 -4.76 15.07 -4.25
C HIS A 132 -5.15 14.14 -3.11
N LEU A 133 -5.70 14.71 -2.03
CA LEU A 133 -6.31 13.98 -0.92
C LEU A 133 -7.48 14.77 -0.38
N ASP A 134 -8.70 14.23 -0.54
CA ASP A 134 -9.95 14.83 -0.05
C ASP A 134 -10.37 14.19 1.26
N TRP A 135 -10.09 14.87 2.35
CA TRP A 135 -10.38 14.40 3.71
C TRP A 135 -11.87 14.37 4.03
N GLN A 136 -12.66 15.26 3.41
CA GLN A 136 -14.11 15.25 3.58
C GLN A 136 -14.72 14.05 2.88
N ALA A 137 -14.30 13.78 1.66
CA ALA A 137 -14.77 12.61 0.90
C ALA A 137 -14.37 11.27 1.54
N LEU A 138 -13.29 11.26 2.34
CA LEU A 138 -12.88 10.12 3.17
C LEU A 138 -13.62 10.06 4.52
N HIS A 139 -14.56 10.95 4.77
CA HIS A 139 -15.29 11.06 6.04
C HIS A 139 -14.40 11.27 7.29
N LEU A 140 -13.21 11.84 7.09
CA LEU A 140 -12.27 12.17 8.17
C LEU A 140 -12.44 13.63 8.66
N MET A 141 -13.13 14.44 7.88
CA MET A 141 -13.44 15.84 8.20
C MET A 141 -14.89 16.16 7.79
N ASP A 142 -15.59 16.95 8.59
CA ASP A 142 -16.99 17.36 8.30
C ASP A 142 -17.08 18.47 7.25
N THR A 143 -16.00 19.23 7.07
CA THR A 143 -15.93 20.35 6.15
C THR A 143 -14.93 20.07 5.03
N ARG A 144 -15.07 20.79 3.91
CA ARG A 144 -14.14 20.69 2.79
C ARG A 144 -12.72 20.94 3.26
N PHE A 145 -11.89 19.90 3.13
CA PHE A 145 -10.47 19.95 3.43
C PHE A 145 -9.74 19.03 2.45
N GLN A 146 -8.90 19.63 1.62
CA GLN A 146 -8.12 18.91 0.61
C GLN A 146 -6.65 19.30 0.74
N THR A 147 -5.77 18.34 0.53
CA THR A 147 -4.33 18.56 0.60
C THR A 147 -3.60 17.98 -0.60
N SER A 148 -2.49 18.61 -0.96
CA SER A 148 -1.48 18.06 -1.84
C SER A 148 -0.09 18.41 -1.29
N GLN A 149 0.88 17.49 -1.39
CA GLN A 149 2.26 17.70 -0.94
C GLN A 149 3.21 16.65 -1.49
N HIS A 150 4.50 16.95 -1.47
CA HIS A 150 5.57 15.99 -1.63
C HIS A 150 6.22 15.73 -0.27
N LEU A 151 6.42 14.48 0.08
CA LEU A 151 7.05 14.06 1.31
C LEU A 151 8.25 13.16 0.98
N GLY A 152 9.42 13.52 1.51
CA GLY A 152 10.61 12.69 1.53
C GLY A 152 10.94 12.29 2.96
N VAL A 153 11.22 11.02 3.21
CA VAL A 153 11.67 10.52 4.51
C VAL A 153 12.87 9.62 4.32
N ARG A 154 14.00 9.98 4.89
CA ARG A 154 15.16 9.12 5.02
C ARG A 154 15.26 8.57 6.43
N PHE A 155 15.54 7.29 6.54
CA PHE A 155 15.76 6.67 7.83
C PHE A 155 16.94 5.71 7.78
N SER A 156 17.63 5.59 8.92
CA SER A 156 18.69 4.60 9.11
C SER A 156 18.73 4.12 10.56
N SER A 157 19.10 2.85 10.75
CA SER A 157 19.19 2.24 12.08
C SER A 157 20.18 1.09 12.09
N ASP A 158 20.91 0.94 13.20
CA ASP A 158 21.68 -0.26 13.49
C ASP A 158 20.88 -1.35 14.23
N LEU A 159 19.55 -1.13 14.40
CA LEU A 159 18.62 -1.97 15.15
C LEU A 159 19.01 -2.20 16.62
N ARG A 160 19.89 -1.37 17.17
CA ARG A 160 20.35 -1.46 18.56
C ARG A 160 20.17 -0.16 19.33
N LYS A 161 20.90 0.88 18.93
CA LYS A 161 20.97 2.15 19.67
C LYS A 161 20.83 3.39 18.77
N ARG A 162 21.11 3.25 17.48
CA ARG A 162 21.12 4.39 16.56
C ARG A 162 19.87 4.33 15.68
N TYR A 163 19.10 5.40 15.74
CA TYR A 163 17.97 5.67 14.86
C TYR A 163 18.10 7.10 14.37
N VAL A 164 18.11 7.29 13.06
CA VAL A 164 18.14 8.60 12.42
C VAL A 164 16.96 8.66 11.47
N VAL A 165 16.18 9.72 11.55
CA VAL A 165 15.09 10.00 10.64
C VAL A 165 15.19 11.46 10.23
N GLU A 166 15.15 11.70 8.94
CA GLU A 166 15.08 13.03 8.33
C GLU A 166 13.81 13.07 7.49
N ALA A 167 12.99 14.09 7.69
CA ALA A 167 11.76 14.27 6.92
C ALA A 167 11.73 15.64 6.27
N GLU A 168 11.29 15.68 5.03
CA GLU A 168 11.14 16.87 4.22
C GLU A 168 9.75 16.88 3.60
N MET A 169 9.04 17.98 3.74
CA MET A 169 7.76 18.22 3.07
C MET A 169 7.86 19.47 2.22
N THR A 170 7.52 19.34 0.94
CA THR A 170 7.59 20.45 -0.01
C THR A 170 6.27 20.63 -0.75
N ASN A 171 6.05 21.83 -1.28
CA ASN A 171 4.88 22.17 -2.11
C ASN A 171 3.53 21.83 -1.45
N ALA A 172 3.43 22.00 -0.13
CA ALA A 172 2.17 21.73 0.57
C ALA A 172 1.09 22.74 0.21
N THR A 173 -0.04 22.27 -0.25
CA THR A 173 -1.23 23.05 -0.52
C THR A 173 -2.38 22.53 0.32
N ILE A 174 -3.10 23.45 0.97
CA ILE A 174 -4.30 23.17 1.76
C ILE A 174 -5.45 23.98 1.17
N VAL A 175 -6.52 23.29 0.79
CA VAL A 175 -7.76 23.89 0.29
C VAL A 175 -8.87 23.64 1.30
N THR A 176 -9.47 24.70 1.78
CA THR A 176 -10.63 24.67 2.68
C THR A 176 -11.85 25.30 2.01
N ALA A 177 -13.01 25.23 2.65
CA ALA A 177 -14.22 25.90 2.16
C ALA A 177 -14.06 27.44 2.04
N LYS A 178 -13.12 28.05 2.76
CA LYS A 178 -12.94 29.50 2.82
C LYS A 178 -11.72 30.03 2.08
N ARG A 179 -10.65 29.25 1.95
CA ARG A 179 -9.40 29.70 1.33
C ARG A 179 -8.49 28.55 0.89
N THR A 180 -7.56 28.87 -0.01
CA THR A 180 -6.41 28.04 -0.36
C THR A 180 -5.15 28.62 0.24
N SER A 181 -4.32 27.80 0.86
CA SER A 181 -3.03 28.19 1.46
C SER A 181 -1.93 27.30 0.87
N HIS A 182 -0.76 27.90 0.64
CA HIS A 182 0.42 27.20 0.16
C HIS A 182 1.56 27.39 1.15
N SER A 183 2.28 26.32 1.44
CA SER A 183 3.56 26.36 2.16
C SER A 183 4.66 25.88 1.22
N LYS A 184 5.82 26.55 1.27
CA LYS A 184 6.90 26.16 0.35
C LYS A 184 7.64 24.94 0.83
N ASP A 185 8.24 24.98 2.02
CA ASP A 185 9.11 23.90 2.49
C ASP A 185 9.06 23.76 4.00
N LEU A 186 9.09 22.55 4.50
CA LEU A 186 9.25 22.19 5.90
C LEU A 186 10.26 21.05 6.01
N PHE A 187 11.29 21.26 6.83
CA PHE A 187 12.33 20.27 7.13
C PHE A 187 12.29 19.92 8.63
N VAL A 188 12.42 18.64 8.95
CA VAL A 188 12.50 18.13 10.33
C VAL A 188 13.57 17.05 10.41
#